data_e3ac94862ed1852e0190090507119d29
#
_entry.id   e3ac94862ed1852e0190090507119d29
#
_cell.length_a   1.000
_cell.length_b   1.000
_cell.length_c   1.000
_cell.angle_alpha   90.00
_cell.angle_beta   90.00
_cell.angle_gamma   90.00
#
_symmetry.space_group_name_H-M   'P 1'
#
loop_
_entity.id
_entity.type
_entity.pdbx_description
1 polymer ?
#
loop_
_entity_poly.entity_id
_entity_poly.type
_entity_poly.pdbx_seq_one_letter_code
_entity_poly.pdbx_strand_id
1 'polypeptide(L)'
;MAETVIGIDFGTSCTSAGTLIGDRVELVRDNSDPVIPTVVYVPERGDVEVGKRAVLRQQSQPNRVVRSVKRVLGMESGNELVRRYAASSGAKLESTGDKLVYKIGTSAYAPEQIAASVLNRIRELAEQRFGGQIRKCVVTLSAAAPAGYRDAIVRAARIAHLEILELVAEPIAGALAVGLHSTSAQRRLLVLDFGGGTFDASAIVQAGMKFSPVATYGDPLLGGDDLDDEFAKAIAGAVHRQYGADMHRDVLKFAELRYRCEQTKRILSSRNDAPFTMNEAFTVGGKPRSIDLKIDRPWIEERWKPLFDRAIDVVDEVLRQAGWSPADVGAVALIGGTSLVPKFQELIAAKFGRDRVSVSPDADLAVSMGAALLTARHGATPRHVPVLTSDRAAAP
;
A
#
# COMPACT_ATOMS: atom_id res chain seq x y z
N MET A 1 -3.44 8.96 33.08
CA MET A 1 -2.62 9.11 31.87
C MET A 1 -3.58 9.36 30.72
N ALA A 2 -3.26 10.25 29.78
CA ALA A 2 -4.09 10.45 28.58
C ALA A 2 -4.13 9.13 27.79
N GLU A 3 -5.30 8.80 27.24
CA GLU A 3 -5.47 7.61 26.41
C GLU A 3 -4.69 7.78 25.08
N THR A 4 -3.84 6.82 24.74
CA THR A 4 -3.04 6.87 23.51
C THR A 4 -3.94 6.67 22.30
N VAL A 5 -3.89 7.59 21.34
CA VAL A 5 -4.56 7.50 20.04
C VAL A 5 -3.53 7.15 18.99
N ILE A 6 -3.82 6.19 18.11
CA ILE A 6 -2.94 5.81 17.01
C ILE A 6 -3.49 6.28 15.66
N GLY A 7 -2.60 6.69 14.77
CA GLY A 7 -2.91 6.93 13.35
C GLY A 7 -2.62 5.66 12.57
N ILE A 8 -3.55 5.21 11.75
CA ILE A 8 -3.46 3.97 10.97
C ILE A 8 -3.62 4.30 9.49
N ASP A 9 -2.65 3.91 8.69
CA ASP A 9 -2.80 3.76 7.26
C ASP A 9 -3.17 2.31 6.95
N PHE A 10 -4.46 2.08 6.62
CA PHE A 10 -4.96 0.78 6.21
C PHE A 10 -4.81 0.62 4.70
N GLY A 11 -3.63 0.18 4.25
CA GLY A 11 -3.32 0.06 2.83
C GLY A 11 -3.78 -1.26 2.19
N THR A 12 -3.80 -1.27 0.85
CA THR A 12 -4.19 -2.46 0.06
C THR A 12 -3.21 -3.61 0.24
N SER A 13 -1.91 -3.34 0.13
CA SER A 13 -0.85 -4.35 0.22
C SER A 13 -0.19 -4.38 1.58
N CYS A 14 -0.05 -3.22 2.22
CA CYS A 14 0.58 -3.07 3.52
C CYS A 14 -0.22 -2.10 4.39
N THR A 15 -0.18 -2.32 5.69
CA THR A 15 -0.76 -1.45 6.73
C THR A 15 0.36 -0.98 7.63
N SER A 16 0.33 0.28 8.03
CA SER A 16 1.28 0.88 8.97
C SER A 16 0.55 1.79 9.97
N ALA A 17 1.14 2.00 11.13
CA ALA A 17 0.54 2.84 12.15
C ALA A 17 1.61 3.52 13.02
N GLY A 18 1.21 4.58 13.70
CA GLY A 18 2.05 5.29 14.64
C GLY A 18 1.26 6.22 15.53
N THR A 19 1.94 6.88 16.44
CA THR A 19 1.37 7.93 17.29
C THR A 19 2.37 9.05 17.48
N LEU A 20 1.89 10.23 17.84
CA LEU A 20 2.74 11.36 18.20
C LEU A 20 3.07 11.28 19.69
N ILE A 21 4.37 11.21 20.03
CA ILE A 21 4.87 11.25 21.39
C ILE A 21 5.77 12.48 21.54
N GLY A 22 5.31 13.47 22.29
CA GLY A 22 5.97 14.78 22.32
C GLY A 22 5.92 15.45 20.95
N ASP A 23 7.08 15.60 20.31
CA ASP A 23 7.26 16.21 19.00
C ASP A 23 7.70 15.21 17.92
N ARG A 24 7.69 13.89 18.21
CA ARG A 24 8.15 12.83 17.31
C ARG A 24 7.05 11.83 17.01
N VAL A 25 7.01 11.37 15.77
CA VAL A 25 6.19 10.23 15.38
C VAL A 25 6.91 8.93 15.74
N GLU A 26 6.26 8.13 16.58
CA GLU A 26 6.69 6.78 16.92
C GLU A 26 5.84 5.77 16.15
N LEU A 27 6.49 4.90 15.37
CA LEU A 27 5.82 3.90 14.55
C LEU A 27 5.60 2.59 15.31
N VAL A 28 4.47 1.96 15.06
CA VAL A 28 4.19 0.57 15.45
C VAL A 28 5.05 -0.35 14.59
N ARG A 29 5.62 -1.40 15.20
CA ARG A 29 6.51 -2.34 14.51
C ARG A 29 6.13 -3.77 14.80
N ASP A 30 6.16 -4.62 13.77
CA ASP A 30 6.15 -6.07 13.93
C ASP A 30 7.61 -6.55 13.88
N ASN A 31 8.19 -6.84 15.05
CA ASN A 31 9.63 -6.94 15.28
C ASN A 31 10.33 -5.59 14.95
N SER A 32 11.13 -5.52 13.91
CA SER A 32 11.81 -4.29 13.48
C SER A 32 11.09 -3.55 12.34
N ASP A 33 10.07 -4.16 11.71
CA ASP A 33 9.45 -3.64 10.50
C ASP A 33 8.20 -2.82 10.80
N PRO A 34 8.15 -1.54 10.42
CA PRO A 34 6.98 -0.70 10.56
C PRO A 34 5.92 -0.94 9.47
N VAL A 35 6.27 -1.65 8.39
CA VAL A 35 5.38 -1.97 7.28
C VAL A 35 4.88 -3.40 7.45
N ILE A 36 3.59 -3.54 7.74
CA ILE A 36 2.95 -4.83 8.03
C ILE A 36 2.13 -5.25 6.81
N PRO A 37 2.43 -6.39 6.16
CA PRO A 37 1.64 -6.87 5.04
C PRO A 37 0.16 -7.00 5.38
N THR A 38 -0.74 -6.45 4.55
CA THR A 38 -2.20 -6.59 4.67
C THR A 38 -2.63 -7.96 4.16
N VAL A 39 -2.13 -8.99 4.82
CA VAL A 39 -2.33 -10.41 4.49
C VAL A 39 -2.82 -11.13 5.72
N VAL A 40 -3.87 -11.93 5.56
CA VAL A 40 -4.52 -12.68 6.64
C VAL A 40 -4.58 -14.16 6.26
N TYR A 41 -4.07 -15.01 7.12
CA TYR A 41 -4.20 -16.46 7.03
C TYR A 41 -5.17 -16.96 8.11
N VAL A 42 -6.15 -17.75 7.69
CA VAL A 42 -7.14 -18.35 8.60
C VAL A 42 -6.87 -19.85 8.70
N PRO A 43 -6.29 -20.34 9.82
CA PRO A 43 -6.01 -21.76 10.02
C PRO A 43 -7.30 -22.57 10.23
N GLU A 44 -7.22 -23.91 10.22
CA GLU A 44 -8.33 -24.78 10.62
C GLU A 44 -8.59 -24.72 12.12
N ARG A 45 -7.52 -24.60 12.86
CA ARG A 45 -7.54 -24.53 14.34
C ARG A 45 -6.48 -23.53 14.76
N GLY A 46 -6.76 -22.80 15.85
CA GLY A 46 -5.85 -21.78 16.40
C GLY A 46 -6.17 -20.38 15.89
N ASP A 47 -5.26 -19.46 16.18
CA ASP A 47 -5.45 -18.03 15.96
C ASP A 47 -5.15 -17.63 14.51
N VAL A 48 -5.85 -16.60 14.04
CA VAL A 48 -5.61 -15.97 12.73
C VAL A 48 -4.21 -15.35 12.72
N GLU A 49 -3.44 -15.66 11.67
CA GLU A 49 -2.13 -15.05 11.47
C GLU A 49 -2.26 -13.84 10.53
N VAL A 50 -1.54 -12.75 10.84
CA VAL A 50 -1.54 -11.51 10.04
C VAL A 50 -0.10 -11.10 9.73
N GLY A 51 0.11 -10.42 8.61
CA GLY A 51 1.39 -9.87 8.23
C GLY A 51 2.35 -10.90 7.66
N LYS A 52 3.63 -10.80 8.00
CA LYS A 52 4.69 -11.67 7.44
C LYS A 52 4.44 -13.16 7.66
N ARG A 53 3.85 -13.56 8.79
CA ARG A 53 3.50 -14.97 9.07
C ARG A 53 2.47 -15.48 8.07
N ALA A 54 1.42 -14.69 7.80
CA ALA A 54 0.40 -15.03 6.81
C ALA A 54 0.97 -15.10 5.38
N VAL A 55 1.94 -14.24 5.04
CA VAL A 55 2.64 -14.30 3.74
C VAL A 55 3.35 -15.63 3.54
N LEU A 56 4.00 -16.17 4.57
CA LEU A 56 4.68 -17.47 4.48
C LEU A 56 3.71 -18.63 4.22
N ARG A 57 2.44 -18.50 4.62
CA ARG A 57 1.41 -19.53 4.39
C ARG A 57 0.92 -19.58 2.94
N GLN A 58 1.17 -18.55 2.15
CA GLN A 58 0.71 -18.49 0.75
C GLN A 58 1.26 -19.63 -0.11
N GLN A 59 2.47 -20.08 0.17
CA GLN A 59 3.11 -21.16 -0.58
C GLN A 59 2.48 -22.52 -0.28
N SER A 60 2.04 -22.76 0.95
CA SER A 60 1.53 -24.07 1.37
C SER A 60 0.00 -24.15 1.41
N GLN A 61 -0.69 -23.06 1.71
CA GLN A 61 -2.14 -23.01 1.92
C GLN A 61 -2.78 -21.74 1.32
N PRO A 62 -2.61 -21.47 0.01
CA PRO A 62 -3.08 -20.22 -0.62
C PRO A 62 -4.60 -20.02 -0.50
N ASN A 63 -5.37 -21.11 -0.47
CA ASN A 63 -6.83 -21.07 -0.34
C ASN A 63 -7.34 -20.65 1.07
N ARG A 64 -6.43 -20.47 2.02
CA ARG A 64 -6.69 -19.97 3.37
C ARG A 64 -6.12 -18.58 3.62
N VAL A 65 -5.50 -17.98 2.59
CA VAL A 65 -4.87 -16.67 2.67
C VAL A 65 -5.68 -15.64 1.90
N VAL A 66 -6.03 -14.55 2.58
CA VAL A 66 -6.65 -13.36 1.98
C VAL A 66 -5.62 -12.24 1.90
N ARG A 67 -5.48 -11.67 0.71
CA ARG A 67 -4.66 -10.47 0.45
C ARG A 67 -5.55 -9.32 -0.02
N SER A 68 -5.05 -8.10 0.14
CA SER A 68 -5.62 -6.90 -0.49
C SER A 68 -7.13 -6.74 -0.26
N VAL A 69 -7.62 -7.12 0.94
CA VAL A 69 -9.04 -7.07 1.31
C VAL A 69 -9.66 -5.67 1.11
N LYS A 70 -8.85 -4.62 1.21
CA LYS A 70 -9.26 -3.23 0.95
C LYS A 70 -9.95 -3.06 -0.40
N ARG A 71 -9.55 -3.84 -1.43
CA ARG A 71 -10.10 -3.76 -2.80
C ARG A 71 -11.58 -4.13 -2.89
N VAL A 72 -12.10 -4.88 -1.92
CA VAL A 72 -13.51 -5.32 -1.91
C VAL A 72 -14.28 -4.86 -0.68
N LEU A 73 -13.61 -4.14 0.21
CA LEU A 73 -14.21 -3.65 1.45
C LEU A 73 -15.29 -2.61 1.14
N GLY A 74 -16.54 -2.88 1.55
CA GLY A 74 -17.68 -2.01 1.31
C GLY A 74 -18.19 -1.98 -0.14
N MET A 75 -17.73 -2.94 -0.98
CA MET A 75 -18.23 -3.07 -2.35
C MET A 75 -19.43 -4.00 -2.45
N GLU A 76 -20.28 -3.77 -3.44
CA GLU A 76 -21.40 -4.64 -3.80
C GLU A 76 -20.93 -5.84 -4.63
N SER A 77 -21.63 -6.96 -4.51
CA SER A 77 -21.29 -8.23 -5.16
C SER A 77 -21.26 -8.17 -6.70
N GLY A 78 -22.05 -7.30 -7.31
CA GLY A 78 -22.11 -7.10 -8.77
C GLY A 78 -20.98 -6.27 -9.39
N ASN A 79 -20.10 -5.69 -8.58
CA ASN A 79 -19.05 -4.78 -9.05
C ASN A 79 -17.99 -5.53 -9.87
N GLU A 80 -17.58 -4.94 -11.00
CA GLU A 80 -16.54 -5.49 -11.89
C GLU A 80 -15.18 -5.67 -11.19
N LEU A 81 -14.79 -4.73 -10.30
CA LEU A 81 -13.56 -4.83 -9.53
C LEU A 81 -13.56 -6.03 -8.59
N VAL A 82 -14.73 -6.36 -8.00
CA VAL A 82 -14.91 -7.55 -7.16
C VAL A 82 -14.67 -8.82 -7.99
N ARG A 83 -15.22 -8.89 -9.21
CA ARG A 83 -15.03 -10.04 -10.10
C ARG A 83 -13.57 -10.22 -10.48
N ARG A 84 -12.87 -9.14 -10.84
CA ARG A 84 -11.44 -9.17 -11.17
C ARG A 84 -10.59 -9.59 -9.98
N TYR A 85 -10.85 -9.01 -8.80
CA TYR A 85 -10.15 -9.38 -7.58
C TYR A 85 -10.40 -10.85 -7.21
N ALA A 86 -11.65 -11.35 -7.29
CA ALA A 86 -12.00 -12.73 -6.98
C ALA A 86 -11.24 -13.75 -7.85
N ALA A 87 -10.96 -13.41 -9.11
CA ALA A 87 -10.21 -14.25 -10.03
C ALA A 87 -8.72 -14.40 -9.62
N SER A 88 -8.15 -13.45 -8.87
CA SER A 88 -6.74 -13.45 -8.41
C SER A 88 -6.60 -13.76 -6.91
N SER A 89 -7.68 -13.88 -6.17
CA SER A 89 -7.66 -14.15 -4.73
C SER A 89 -7.30 -15.61 -4.44
N GLY A 90 -6.42 -15.83 -3.46
CA GLY A 90 -6.08 -17.17 -2.97
C GLY A 90 -7.27 -17.85 -2.29
N ALA A 91 -7.90 -17.16 -1.32
CA ALA A 91 -9.15 -17.59 -0.71
C ALA A 91 -10.33 -17.26 -1.63
N LYS A 92 -11.29 -18.19 -1.72
CA LYS A 92 -12.46 -18.06 -2.60
C LYS A 92 -13.39 -16.96 -2.09
N LEU A 93 -13.58 -15.90 -2.90
CA LEU A 93 -14.58 -14.86 -2.64
C LEU A 93 -15.88 -15.19 -3.38
N GLU A 94 -16.98 -15.21 -2.67
CA GLU A 94 -18.32 -15.52 -3.18
C GLU A 94 -19.32 -14.44 -2.78
N SER A 95 -20.45 -14.42 -3.52
CA SER A 95 -21.62 -13.62 -3.17
C SER A 95 -22.67 -14.48 -2.47
N THR A 96 -23.17 -14.00 -1.36
CA THR A 96 -24.32 -14.60 -0.67
C THR A 96 -25.40 -13.51 -0.58
N GLY A 97 -26.35 -13.54 -1.52
CA GLY A 97 -27.21 -12.40 -1.80
C GLY A 97 -26.36 -11.18 -2.22
N ASP A 98 -26.61 -10.03 -1.60
CA ASP A 98 -25.87 -8.81 -1.87
C ASP A 98 -24.54 -8.70 -1.11
N LYS A 99 -24.21 -9.69 -0.26
CA LYS A 99 -23.03 -9.67 0.59
C LYS A 99 -21.90 -10.49 0.01
N LEU A 100 -20.69 -9.97 0.15
CA LEU A 100 -19.45 -10.68 -0.17
C LEU A 100 -18.99 -11.50 1.04
N VAL A 101 -18.51 -12.71 0.80
CA VAL A 101 -17.95 -13.59 1.83
C VAL A 101 -16.74 -14.37 1.29
N TYR A 102 -15.69 -14.47 2.08
CA TYR A 102 -14.58 -15.40 1.84
C TYR A 102 -14.96 -16.78 2.39
N LYS A 103 -14.96 -17.78 1.51
CA LYS A 103 -15.11 -19.20 1.90
C LYS A 103 -13.74 -19.77 2.22
N ILE A 104 -13.50 -20.06 3.50
CA ILE A 104 -12.22 -20.60 3.99
C ILE A 104 -12.52 -21.85 4.83
N GLY A 105 -12.19 -23.02 4.28
CA GLY A 105 -12.63 -24.29 4.88
C GLY A 105 -14.15 -24.38 4.91
N THR A 106 -14.71 -24.68 6.08
CA THR A 106 -16.17 -24.75 6.31
C THR A 106 -16.81 -23.43 6.71
N SER A 107 -16.00 -22.38 6.91
CA SER A 107 -16.44 -21.08 7.44
C SER A 107 -16.55 -20.02 6.34
N ALA A 108 -17.36 -18.99 6.62
CA ALA A 108 -17.53 -17.82 5.76
C ALA A 108 -17.19 -16.55 6.56
N TYR A 109 -16.37 -15.70 5.99
CA TYR A 109 -15.91 -14.46 6.60
C TYR A 109 -16.26 -13.26 5.73
N ALA A 110 -16.93 -12.27 6.30
CA ALA A 110 -17.14 -11.00 5.61
C ALA A 110 -15.79 -10.25 5.42
N PRO A 111 -15.63 -9.42 4.36
CA PRO A 111 -14.45 -8.59 4.19
C PRO A 111 -14.08 -7.75 5.43
N GLU A 112 -15.10 -7.26 6.16
CA GLU A 112 -14.91 -6.50 7.40
C GLU A 112 -14.27 -7.33 8.52
N GLN A 113 -14.56 -8.64 8.61
CA GLN A 113 -13.92 -9.52 9.60
C GLN A 113 -12.45 -9.76 9.27
N ILE A 114 -12.14 -9.90 7.99
CA ILE A 114 -10.75 -10.03 7.52
C ILE A 114 -9.98 -8.71 7.78
N ALA A 115 -10.56 -7.56 7.43
CA ALA A 115 -9.97 -6.26 7.71
C ALA A 115 -9.77 -6.03 9.22
N ALA A 116 -10.74 -6.46 10.04
CA ALA A 116 -10.67 -6.39 11.50
C ALA A 116 -9.50 -7.19 12.08
N SER A 117 -9.15 -8.34 11.48
CA SER A 117 -7.97 -9.12 11.91
C SER A 117 -6.69 -8.32 11.75
N VAL A 118 -6.55 -7.54 10.66
CA VAL A 118 -5.39 -6.65 10.44
C VAL A 118 -5.39 -5.52 11.47
N LEU A 119 -6.53 -4.84 11.65
CA LEU A 119 -6.64 -3.74 12.63
C LEU A 119 -6.39 -4.21 14.06
N ASN A 120 -6.87 -5.40 14.42
CA ASN A 120 -6.61 -6.01 15.74
C ASN A 120 -5.11 -6.28 15.92
N ARG A 121 -4.43 -6.81 14.89
CA ARG A 121 -2.97 -7.01 14.96
C ARG A 121 -2.22 -5.70 15.16
N ILE A 122 -2.60 -4.63 14.46
CA ILE A 122 -2.04 -3.28 14.65
C ILE A 122 -2.27 -2.80 16.08
N ARG A 123 -3.48 -2.96 16.63
CA ARG A 123 -3.80 -2.59 18.00
C ARG A 123 -2.92 -3.33 19.01
N GLU A 124 -2.79 -4.65 18.89
CA GLU A 124 -1.95 -5.47 19.78
C GLU A 124 -0.48 -5.03 19.74
N LEU A 125 0.07 -4.78 18.56
CA LEU A 125 1.43 -4.29 18.39
C LEU A 125 1.61 -2.88 18.99
N ALA A 126 0.61 -2.01 18.86
CA ALA A 126 0.61 -0.69 19.46
C ALA A 126 0.55 -0.77 21.00
N GLU A 127 -0.27 -1.66 21.55
CA GLU A 127 -0.35 -1.92 23.00
C GLU A 127 0.99 -2.44 23.55
N GLN A 128 1.66 -3.34 22.82
CA GLN A 128 2.99 -3.84 23.17
C GLN A 128 4.06 -2.74 23.12
N ARG A 129 3.96 -1.83 22.14
CA ARG A 129 4.96 -0.76 21.92
C ARG A 129 4.80 0.42 22.88
N PHE A 130 3.56 0.88 23.07
CA PHE A 130 3.27 2.12 23.80
C PHE A 130 2.77 1.89 25.24
N GLY A 131 2.41 0.64 25.55
CA GLY A 131 1.81 0.29 26.84
C GLY A 131 0.33 0.68 26.95
N GLY A 132 -0.39 0.01 27.85
CA GLY A 132 -1.81 0.25 28.09
C GLY A 132 -2.73 -0.27 26.97
N GLN A 133 -4.02 0.02 27.10
CA GLN A 133 -5.02 -0.35 26.10
C GLN A 133 -5.13 0.74 25.03
N ILE A 134 -5.14 0.33 23.77
CA ILE A 134 -5.39 1.22 22.62
C ILE A 134 -6.83 0.99 22.16
N ARG A 135 -7.67 2.02 22.27
CA ARG A 135 -9.09 1.97 21.92
C ARG A 135 -9.48 2.96 20.84
N LYS A 136 -8.66 3.96 20.56
CA LYS A 136 -8.98 5.08 19.68
C LYS A 136 -7.95 5.22 18.58
N CYS A 137 -8.44 5.53 17.37
CA CYS A 137 -7.57 5.72 16.22
C CYS A 137 -8.07 6.82 15.28
N VAL A 138 -7.13 7.34 14.49
CA VAL A 138 -7.38 8.07 13.24
C VAL A 138 -7.06 7.08 12.12
N VAL A 139 -7.93 6.94 11.12
CA VAL A 139 -7.71 6.01 10.00
C VAL A 139 -7.71 6.79 8.70
N THR A 140 -6.77 6.48 7.81
CA THR A 140 -6.75 7.07 6.49
C THR A 140 -7.62 6.28 5.51
N LEU A 141 -8.09 6.96 4.48
CA LEU A 141 -8.84 6.37 3.39
C LEU A 141 -8.42 7.04 2.08
N SER A 142 -8.42 6.26 0.98
CA SER A 142 -8.23 6.84 -0.35
C SER A 142 -9.30 7.90 -0.62
N ALA A 143 -8.89 9.00 -1.24
CA ALA A 143 -9.83 10.05 -1.64
C ALA A 143 -10.83 9.57 -2.70
N ALA A 144 -10.48 8.50 -3.45
CA ALA A 144 -11.33 7.80 -4.42
C ALA A 144 -12.09 6.60 -3.83
N ALA A 145 -12.13 6.45 -2.50
CA ALA A 145 -12.76 5.30 -1.86
C ALA A 145 -14.25 5.17 -2.22
N PRO A 146 -14.75 3.95 -2.53
CA PRO A 146 -16.17 3.71 -2.79
C PRO A 146 -17.07 4.16 -1.64
N ALA A 147 -18.31 4.53 -1.93
CA ALA A 147 -19.24 5.04 -0.92
C ALA A 147 -19.41 4.14 0.30
N GLY A 148 -19.48 2.80 0.08
CA GLY A 148 -19.63 1.82 1.17
C GLY A 148 -18.37 1.58 2.01
N TYR A 149 -17.20 2.04 1.55
CA TYR A 149 -15.92 1.78 2.23
C TYR A 149 -15.86 2.42 3.61
N ARG A 150 -16.37 3.65 3.76
CA ARG A 150 -16.39 4.37 5.05
C ARG A 150 -17.09 3.56 6.15
N ASP A 151 -18.28 3.05 5.84
CA ASP A 151 -19.06 2.27 6.79
C ASP A 151 -18.41 0.91 7.06
N ALA A 152 -17.83 0.29 6.04
CA ALA A 152 -17.17 -0.99 6.16
C ALA A 152 -15.91 -0.92 7.05
N ILE A 153 -15.07 0.13 6.89
CA ILE A 153 -13.88 0.29 7.75
C ILE A 153 -14.26 0.62 9.20
N VAL A 154 -15.35 1.38 9.42
CA VAL A 154 -15.88 1.64 10.76
C VAL A 154 -16.39 0.34 11.40
N ARG A 155 -17.09 -0.53 10.64
CA ARG A 155 -17.50 -1.85 11.14
C ARG A 155 -16.28 -2.72 11.47
N ALA A 156 -15.27 -2.76 10.60
CA ALA A 156 -14.04 -3.50 10.84
C ALA A 156 -13.31 -3.02 12.10
N ALA A 157 -13.18 -1.71 12.30
CA ALA A 157 -12.56 -1.14 13.48
C ALA A 157 -13.31 -1.51 14.77
N ARG A 158 -14.66 -1.48 14.77
CA ARG A 158 -15.46 -1.92 15.92
C ARG A 158 -15.23 -3.39 16.25
N ILE A 159 -15.14 -4.27 15.25
CA ILE A 159 -14.80 -5.70 15.46
C ILE A 159 -13.41 -5.83 16.09
N ALA A 160 -12.47 -4.96 15.72
CA ALA A 160 -11.11 -4.91 16.30
C ALA A 160 -11.03 -4.15 17.64
N HIS A 161 -12.17 -3.76 18.25
CA HIS A 161 -12.25 -2.98 19.49
C HIS A 161 -11.59 -1.60 19.38
N LEU A 162 -11.63 -0.98 18.22
CA LEU A 162 -11.15 0.38 17.95
C LEU A 162 -12.31 1.32 17.62
N GLU A 163 -12.30 2.51 18.22
CA GLU A 163 -13.13 3.65 17.89
C GLU A 163 -12.39 4.57 16.93
N ILE A 164 -12.95 4.80 15.74
CA ILE A 164 -12.38 5.76 14.78
C ILE A 164 -12.87 7.16 15.19
N LEU A 165 -11.94 8.02 15.59
CA LEU A 165 -12.20 9.42 15.96
C LEU A 165 -12.26 10.32 14.72
N GLU A 166 -11.43 10.04 13.72
CA GLU A 166 -11.33 10.82 12.48
C GLU A 166 -11.00 9.89 11.31
N LEU A 167 -11.66 10.12 10.17
CA LEU A 167 -11.31 9.53 8.87
C LEU A 167 -10.67 10.62 8.01
N VAL A 168 -9.43 10.39 7.58
CA VAL A 168 -8.61 11.38 6.88
C VAL A 168 -8.27 10.88 5.48
N ALA A 169 -8.35 11.77 4.48
CA ALA A 169 -7.92 11.41 3.14
C ALA A 169 -6.39 11.18 3.10
N GLU A 170 -5.95 10.05 2.53
CA GLU A 170 -4.55 9.67 2.37
C GLU A 170 -3.66 10.80 1.81
N PRO A 171 -4.09 11.55 0.76
CA PRO A 171 -3.26 12.63 0.24
C PRO A 171 -3.07 13.80 1.22
N ILE A 172 -4.02 14.03 2.14
CA ILE A 172 -3.86 15.05 3.21
C ILE A 172 -2.82 14.57 4.22
N ALA A 173 -2.92 13.32 4.67
CA ALA A 173 -1.96 12.72 5.57
C ALA A 173 -0.55 12.73 4.93
N GLY A 174 -0.43 12.30 3.67
CA GLY A 174 0.83 12.32 2.94
C GLY A 174 1.44 13.72 2.80
N ALA A 175 0.62 14.73 2.47
CA ALA A 175 1.08 16.12 2.40
C ALA A 175 1.62 16.64 3.74
N LEU A 176 0.97 16.28 4.84
CA LEU A 176 1.44 16.60 6.19
C LEU A 176 2.80 15.96 6.48
N ALA A 177 2.97 14.69 6.13
CA ALA A 177 4.19 13.93 6.38
C ALA A 177 5.40 14.48 5.65
N VAL A 178 5.25 14.95 4.40
CA VAL A 178 6.35 15.53 3.63
C VAL A 178 6.64 17.01 3.97
N GLY A 179 6.05 17.52 5.05
CA GLY A 179 6.33 18.86 5.56
C GLY A 179 5.76 20.01 4.73
N LEU A 180 4.78 19.76 3.90
CA LEU A 180 4.14 20.78 3.06
C LEU A 180 3.20 21.73 3.84
N HIS A 181 3.24 21.70 5.18
CA HIS A 181 2.37 22.46 6.08
C HIS A 181 2.89 23.84 6.49
N SER A 182 4.10 24.25 6.06
CA SER A 182 4.84 25.36 6.70
C SER A 182 4.78 26.71 5.98
N THR A 183 3.87 26.92 5.04
CA THR A 183 3.80 28.20 4.31
C THR A 183 2.55 29.01 4.62
N SER A 184 2.72 30.30 4.86
CA SER A 184 1.63 31.26 5.02
C SER A 184 0.93 31.61 3.68
N ALA A 185 1.58 31.35 2.56
CA ALA A 185 1.04 31.60 1.23
C ALA A 185 0.19 30.42 0.72
N GLN A 186 -0.87 30.73 -0.03
CA GLN A 186 -1.66 29.73 -0.72
C GLN A 186 -0.81 29.01 -1.78
N ARG A 187 -0.84 27.68 -1.78
CA ARG A 187 -0.09 26.83 -2.73
C ARG A 187 -1.00 25.81 -3.38
N ARG A 188 -0.73 25.51 -4.64
CA ARG A 188 -1.32 24.38 -5.37
C ARG A 188 -0.38 23.18 -5.27
N LEU A 189 -0.85 22.12 -4.64
CA LEU A 189 -0.10 20.90 -4.39
C LEU A 189 -0.69 19.78 -5.25
N LEU A 190 0.17 18.92 -5.75
CA LEU A 190 -0.20 17.65 -6.33
C LEU A 190 0.38 16.54 -5.44
N VAL A 191 -0.47 15.68 -4.92
CA VAL A 191 -0.05 14.49 -4.15
C VAL A 191 -0.29 13.28 -5.02
N LEU A 192 0.76 12.52 -5.27
CA LEU A 192 0.76 11.30 -6.05
C LEU A 192 1.07 10.14 -5.12
N ASP A 193 0.05 9.33 -4.83
CA ASP A 193 0.16 8.13 -4.00
C ASP A 193 0.25 6.91 -4.91
N PHE A 194 1.47 6.43 -5.11
CA PHE A 194 1.72 5.22 -5.87
C PHE A 194 2.00 4.07 -4.91
N GLY A 195 0.91 3.45 -4.48
CA GLY A 195 0.92 2.35 -3.52
C GLY A 195 1.23 0.99 -4.15
N GLY A 196 1.01 -0.07 -3.36
CA GLY A 196 1.20 -1.44 -3.83
C GLY A 196 0.09 -1.92 -4.77
N GLY A 197 -1.13 -1.41 -4.64
CA GLY A 197 -2.28 -1.89 -5.42
C GLY A 197 -3.08 -0.82 -6.14
N THR A 198 -2.86 0.46 -5.83
CA THR A 198 -3.57 1.59 -6.43
C THR A 198 -2.61 2.72 -6.73
N PHE A 199 -2.97 3.55 -7.69
CA PHE A 199 -2.35 4.84 -7.93
C PHE A 199 -3.40 5.94 -7.84
N ASP A 200 -3.24 6.83 -6.89
CA ASP A 200 -4.13 7.95 -6.64
C ASP A 200 -3.40 9.29 -6.83
N ALA A 201 -3.99 10.21 -7.59
CA ALA A 201 -3.52 11.58 -7.76
C ALA A 201 -4.53 12.56 -7.17
N SER A 202 -4.07 13.54 -6.40
CA SER A 202 -4.93 14.54 -5.76
C SER A 202 -4.37 15.94 -5.93
N ALA A 203 -5.16 16.82 -6.53
CA ALA A 203 -4.90 18.25 -6.60
C ALA A 203 -5.49 18.93 -5.35
N ILE A 204 -4.63 19.62 -4.59
CA ILE A 204 -4.98 20.20 -3.29
C ILE A 204 -4.55 21.66 -3.26
N VAL A 205 -5.43 22.53 -2.81
CA VAL A 205 -5.07 23.91 -2.43
C VAL A 205 -4.77 23.94 -0.94
N GLN A 206 -3.58 24.36 -0.61
CA GLN A 206 -3.14 24.58 0.76
C GLN A 206 -3.18 26.07 1.11
N ALA A 207 -3.73 26.41 2.28
CA ALA A 207 -3.68 27.73 2.88
C ALA A 207 -3.33 27.59 4.37
N GLY A 208 -2.07 27.79 4.72
CA GLY A 208 -1.55 27.49 6.06
C GLY A 208 -1.72 25.99 6.38
N MET A 209 -2.43 25.70 7.48
CA MET A 209 -2.75 24.31 7.90
C MET A 209 -4.03 23.74 7.29
N LYS A 210 -4.71 24.50 6.43
CA LYS A 210 -5.93 24.04 5.76
C LYS A 210 -5.60 23.46 4.40
N PHE A 211 -6.00 22.21 4.18
CA PHE A 211 -5.90 21.49 2.92
C PHE A 211 -7.29 21.29 2.33
N SER A 212 -7.48 21.76 1.12
CA SER A 212 -8.76 21.68 0.40
C SER A 212 -8.56 20.90 -0.90
N PRO A 213 -9.00 19.64 -0.98
CA PRO A 213 -8.99 18.90 -2.23
C PRO A 213 -9.82 19.62 -3.29
N VAL A 214 -9.28 19.73 -4.50
CA VAL A 214 -9.91 20.34 -5.68
C VAL A 214 -10.37 19.26 -6.65
N ALA A 215 -9.51 18.28 -6.92
CA ALA A 215 -9.80 17.13 -7.75
C ALA A 215 -9.02 15.93 -7.25
N THR A 216 -9.58 14.75 -7.45
CA THR A 216 -8.92 13.47 -7.18
C THR A 216 -9.35 12.49 -8.25
N TYR A 217 -8.36 11.78 -8.78
CA TYR A 217 -8.58 10.70 -9.74
C TYR A 217 -7.56 9.60 -9.47
N GLY A 218 -7.95 8.34 -9.68
CA GLY A 218 -7.08 7.21 -9.39
C GLY A 218 -7.36 6.01 -10.29
N ASP A 219 -6.38 5.13 -10.37
CA ASP A 219 -6.51 3.82 -11.00
C ASP A 219 -6.42 2.74 -9.91
N PRO A 220 -7.55 2.07 -9.58
CA PRO A 220 -7.60 1.05 -8.52
C PRO A 220 -6.92 -0.28 -8.91
N LEU A 221 -6.44 -0.40 -10.14
CA LEU A 221 -5.75 -1.56 -10.68
C LEU A 221 -4.36 -1.19 -11.22
N LEU A 222 -3.71 -0.20 -10.62
CA LEU A 222 -2.37 0.23 -10.96
C LEU A 222 -1.56 0.42 -9.67
N GLY A 223 -0.59 -0.45 -9.44
CA GLY A 223 0.25 -0.42 -8.24
C GLY A 223 1.52 -1.24 -8.40
N GLY A 224 2.25 -1.37 -7.29
CA GLY A 224 3.46 -2.18 -7.23
C GLY A 224 3.22 -3.66 -7.55
N ASP A 225 2.03 -4.17 -7.21
CA ASP A 225 1.61 -5.54 -7.52
C ASP A 225 1.54 -5.78 -9.03
N ASP A 226 1.12 -4.76 -9.81
CA ASP A 226 1.04 -4.85 -11.27
C ASP A 226 2.43 -4.80 -11.91
N LEU A 227 3.36 -4.02 -11.34
CA LEU A 227 4.76 -4.05 -11.75
C LEU A 227 5.38 -5.44 -11.49
N ASP A 228 5.07 -6.05 -10.34
CA ASP A 228 5.56 -7.39 -9.99
C ASP A 228 4.99 -8.47 -10.92
N ASP A 229 3.72 -8.34 -11.31
CA ASP A 229 3.08 -9.23 -12.27
C ASP A 229 3.73 -9.14 -13.66
N GLU A 230 3.97 -7.94 -14.16
CA GLU A 230 4.66 -7.76 -15.45
C GLU A 230 6.09 -8.27 -15.40
N PHE A 231 6.78 -8.10 -14.26
CA PHE A 231 8.11 -8.66 -14.05
C PHE A 231 8.08 -10.20 -14.08
N ALA A 232 7.15 -10.82 -13.34
CA ALA A 232 7.00 -12.26 -13.32
C ALA A 232 6.65 -12.83 -14.70
N LYS A 233 5.76 -12.18 -15.46
CA LYS A 233 5.43 -12.54 -16.84
C LYS A 233 6.66 -12.45 -17.75
N ALA A 234 7.50 -11.43 -17.59
CA ALA A 234 8.71 -11.27 -18.39
C ALA A 234 9.71 -12.40 -18.14
N ILE A 235 9.93 -12.80 -16.88
CA ILE A 235 10.78 -13.94 -16.51
C ILE A 235 10.18 -15.25 -17.02
N ALA A 236 8.89 -15.50 -16.77
CA ALA A 236 8.20 -16.72 -17.22
C ALA A 236 8.22 -16.85 -18.73
N GLY A 237 8.03 -15.75 -19.46
CA GLY A 237 8.14 -15.70 -20.91
C GLY A 237 9.55 -16.00 -21.43
N ALA A 238 10.60 -15.56 -20.72
CA ALA A 238 11.99 -15.91 -21.05
C ALA A 238 12.25 -17.41 -20.86
N VAL A 239 11.78 -17.98 -19.74
CA VAL A 239 11.86 -19.41 -19.45
C VAL A 239 11.12 -20.23 -20.52
N HIS A 240 9.92 -19.78 -20.90
CA HIS A 240 9.15 -20.47 -21.95
C HIS A 240 9.88 -20.47 -23.29
N ARG A 241 10.41 -19.31 -23.73
CA ARG A 241 11.16 -19.21 -25.00
C ARG A 241 12.42 -20.08 -25.00
N GLN A 242 13.12 -20.16 -23.89
CA GLN A 242 14.40 -20.87 -23.83
C GLN A 242 14.25 -22.36 -23.60
N TYR A 243 13.26 -22.78 -22.79
CA TYR A 243 13.15 -24.16 -22.30
C TYR A 243 11.81 -24.82 -22.65
N GLY A 244 10.85 -24.12 -23.24
CA GLY A 244 9.49 -24.62 -23.51
C GLY A 244 8.66 -24.84 -22.23
N ALA A 245 9.16 -24.45 -21.05
CA ALA A 245 8.47 -24.65 -19.79
C ALA A 245 7.46 -23.53 -19.52
N ASP A 246 6.24 -23.90 -19.14
CA ASP A 246 5.18 -22.96 -18.78
C ASP A 246 5.06 -22.86 -17.26
N MET A 247 5.61 -21.78 -16.70
CA MET A 247 5.59 -21.52 -15.26
C MET A 247 4.20 -21.19 -14.72
N HIS A 248 3.23 -20.78 -15.56
CA HIS A 248 1.86 -20.48 -15.12
C HIS A 248 1.07 -21.73 -14.71
N ARG A 249 1.48 -22.92 -15.15
CA ARG A 249 0.83 -24.19 -14.78
C ARG A 249 1.00 -24.57 -13.32
N ASP A 250 2.08 -24.12 -12.68
CA ASP A 250 2.33 -24.33 -11.26
C ASP A 250 2.05 -23.02 -10.50
N VAL A 251 0.84 -22.93 -9.94
CA VAL A 251 0.35 -21.74 -9.23
C VAL A 251 1.26 -21.39 -8.04
N LEU A 252 1.83 -22.39 -7.36
CA LEU A 252 2.70 -22.16 -6.22
C LEU A 252 4.07 -21.59 -6.67
N LYS A 253 4.64 -22.16 -7.72
CA LYS A 253 5.90 -21.68 -8.28
C LYS A 253 5.73 -20.28 -8.90
N PHE A 254 4.60 -20.01 -9.54
CA PHE A 254 4.33 -18.67 -10.06
C PHE A 254 4.15 -17.62 -8.95
N ALA A 255 3.50 -17.99 -7.85
CA ALA A 255 3.39 -17.13 -6.66
C ALA A 255 4.77 -16.85 -6.02
N GLU A 256 5.65 -17.87 -5.94
CA GLU A 256 7.04 -17.69 -5.50
C GLU A 256 7.81 -16.76 -6.45
N LEU A 257 7.64 -16.92 -7.76
CA LEU A 257 8.24 -16.06 -8.78
C LEU A 257 7.85 -14.58 -8.55
N ARG A 258 6.56 -14.30 -8.38
CA ARG A 258 6.07 -12.94 -8.10
C ARG A 258 6.69 -12.36 -6.83
N TYR A 259 6.73 -13.13 -5.76
CA TYR A 259 7.37 -12.68 -4.50
C TYR A 259 8.84 -12.30 -4.71
N ARG A 260 9.59 -13.10 -5.46
CA ARG A 260 11.00 -12.79 -5.77
C ARG A 260 11.13 -11.57 -6.68
N CYS A 261 10.21 -11.37 -7.61
CA CYS A 261 10.13 -10.17 -8.44
C CYS A 261 9.92 -8.92 -7.58
N GLU A 262 9.03 -8.96 -6.58
CA GLU A 262 8.84 -7.87 -5.63
C GLU A 262 10.13 -7.55 -4.86
N GLN A 263 10.82 -8.56 -4.31
CA GLN A 263 12.09 -8.35 -3.60
C GLN A 263 13.15 -7.72 -4.52
N THR A 264 13.25 -8.20 -5.76
CA THR A 264 14.18 -7.67 -6.74
C THR A 264 13.84 -6.24 -7.17
N LYS A 265 12.54 -5.92 -7.37
CA LYS A 265 12.06 -4.55 -7.64
C LYS A 265 12.49 -3.58 -6.53
N ARG A 266 12.34 -3.98 -5.26
CA ARG A 266 12.76 -3.17 -4.11
C ARG A 266 14.27 -2.87 -4.14
N ILE A 267 15.10 -3.85 -4.49
CA ILE A 267 16.55 -3.64 -4.66
C ILE A 267 16.83 -2.69 -5.82
N LEU A 268 16.15 -2.84 -6.95
CA LEU A 268 16.31 -2.02 -8.14
C LEU A 268 15.86 -0.55 -7.93
N SER A 269 15.08 -0.24 -6.88
CA SER A 269 14.76 1.15 -6.53
C SER A 269 15.99 1.94 -6.04
N SER A 270 17.04 1.24 -5.55
CA SER A 270 18.27 1.87 -5.05
C SER A 270 19.52 1.48 -5.84
N ARG A 271 19.47 0.41 -6.67
CA ARG A 271 20.59 -0.10 -7.46
C ARG A 271 20.25 -0.16 -8.94
N ASN A 272 21.27 -0.10 -9.80
CA ASN A 272 21.10 -0.23 -11.26
C ASN A 272 20.93 -1.68 -11.70
N ASP A 273 21.31 -2.62 -10.86
CA ASP A 273 21.16 -4.06 -11.09
C ASP A 273 20.87 -4.82 -9.78
N ALA A 274 20.29 -6.01 -9.92
CA ALA A 274 20.02 -6.88 -8.78
C ALA A 274 20.14 -8.36 -9.18
N PRO A 275 20.63 -9.24 -8.25
CA PRO A 275 20.57 -10.67 -8.45
C PRO A 275 19.13 -11.15 -8.36
N PHE A 276 18.78 -12.13 -9.19
CA PHE A 276 17.51 -12.82 -9.15
C PHE A 276 17.75 -14.33 -9.15
N THR A 277 17.46 -14.98 -8.05
CA THR A 277 17.65 -16.44 -7.91
C THR A 277 16.35 -17.10 -7.46
N MET A 278 16.02 -18.24 -8.10
CA MET A 278 14.90 -19.08 -7.70
C MET A 278 15.29 -20.55 -7.91
N ASN A 279 15.43 -21.28 -6.81
CA ASN A 279 15.78 -22.69 -6.85
C ASN A 279 14.58 -23.53 -7.30
N GLU A 280 14.86 -24.57 -8.11
CA GLU A 280 13.83 -25.51 -8.61
C GLU A 280 12.59 -24.78 -9.18
N ALA A 281 12.86 -23.71 -9.95
CA ALA A 281 11.84 -22.81 -10.44
C ALA A 281 10.87 -23.47 -11.43
N PHE A 282 11.35 -24.40 -12.26
CA PHE A 282 10.59 -25.12 -13.26
C PHE A 282 11.22 -26.48 -13.59
N THR A 283 10.53 -27.31 -14.39
CA THR A 283 10.99 -28.65 -14.74
C THR A 283 11.12 -28.80 -16.26
N VAL A 284 12.22 -29.39 -16.72
CA VAL A 284 12.46 -29.75 -18.13
C VAL A 284 12.87 -31.21 -18.20
N GLY A 285 12.15 -32.01 -18.96
CA GLY A 285 12.43 -33.45 -19.10
C GLY A 285 12.43 -34.20 -17.77
N GLY A 286 11.54 -33.82 -16.83
CA GLY A 286 11.44 -34.41 -15.49
C GLY A 286 12.53 -33.94 -14.50
N LYS A 287 13.43 -33.05 -14.89
CA LYS A 287 14.52 -32.54 -14.02
C LYS A 287 14.23 -31.09 -13.58
N PRO A 288 14.34 -30.77 -12.28
CA PRO A 288 14.18 -29.41 -11.80
C PRO A 288 15.30 -28.51 -12.32
N ARG A 289 14.97 -27.28 -12.58
CA ARG A 289 15.87 -26.20 -13.04
C ARG A 289 15.68 -24.97 -12.18
N SER A 290 16.79 -24.31 -11.86
CA SER A 290 16.82 -23.04 -11.13
C SER A 290 16.92 -21.87 -12.12
N ILE A 291 16.46 -20.70 -11.69
CA ILE A 291 16.71 -19.42 -12.33
C ILE A 291 17.84 -18.74 -11.55
N ASP A 292 18.86 -18.28 -12.26
CA ASP A 292 19.94 -17.46 -11.72
C ASP A 292 20.29 -16.40 -12.76
N LEU A 293 19.89 -15.16 -12.49
CA LEU A 293 19.97 -14.02 -13.41
C LEU A 293 20.50 -12.79 -12.68
N LYS A 294 21.12 -11.91 -13.42
CA LYS A 294 21.34 -10.54 -13.05
C LYS A 294 20.35 -9.67 -13.82
N ILE A 295 19.50 -8.95 -13.12
CA ILE A 295 18.49 -8.09 -13.72
C ILE A 295 19.01 -6.65 -13.73
N ASP A 296 19.06 -6.06 -14.91
CA ASP A 296 19.39 -4.65 -15.08
C ASP A 296 18.11 -3.80 -15.01
N ARG A 297 18.17 -2.67 -14.28
CA ARG A 297 17.03 -1.77 -14.09
C ARG A 297 16.41 -1.29 -15.42
N PRO A 298 17.16 -0.80 -16.41
CA PRO A 298 16.58 -0.38 -17.69
C PRO A 298 15.80 -1.47 -18.40
N TRP A 299 16.26 -2.74 -18.29
CA TRP A 299 15.57 -3.88 -18.90
C TRP A 299 14.16 -4.07 -18.37
N ILE A 300 13.93 -3.87 -17.09
CA ILE A 300 12.59 -4.04 -16.50
C ILE A 300 11.78 -2.75 -16.59
N GLU A 301 12.39 -1.56 -16.48
CA GLU A 301 11.70 -0.28 -16.61
C GLU A 301 11.05 -0.10 -17.98
N GLU A 302 11.67 -0.62 -19.06
CA GLU A 302 11.08 -0.62 -20.40
C GLU A 302 9.77 -1.43 -20.44
N ARG A 303 9.69 -2.53 -19.71
CA ARG A 303 8.49 -3.38 -19.60
C ARG A 303 7.39 -2.75 -18.77
N TRP A 304 7.76 -1.97 -17.77
CA TRP A 304 6.83 -1.20 -16.96
C TRP A 304 6.32 0.07 -17.64
N LYS A 305 6.88 0.43 -18.80
CA LYS A 305 6.49 1.66 -19.52
C LYS A 305 4.97 1.79 -19.70
N PRO A 306 4.20 0.77 -20.13
CA PRO A 306 2.74 0.90 -20.28
C PRO A 306 2.02 1.21 -18.95
N LEU A 307 2.54 0.73 -17.81
CA LEU A 307 1.99 1.02 -16.50
C LEU A 307 2.31 2.46 -16.08
N PHE A 308 3.51 2.95 -16.38
CA PHE A 308 3.86 4.35 -16.13
C PHE A 308 3.10 5.31 -17.03
N ASP A 309 2.86 4.96 -18.30
CA ASP A 309 2.04 5.75 -19.22
C ASP A 309 0.62 5.91 -18.63
N ARG A 310 -0.01 4.84 -18.11
CA ARG A 310 -1.29 4.90 -17.40
C ARG A 310 -1.22 5.79 -16.14
N ALA A 311 -0.12 5.76 -15.39
CA ALA A 311 0.05 6.65 -14.25
C ALA A 311 0.11 8.13 -14.67
N ILE A 312 0.76 8.43 -15.77
CA ILE A 312 0.79 9.79 -16.34
C ILE A 312 -0.60 10.22 -16.81
N ASP A 313 -1.39 9.33 -17.43
CA ASP A 313 -2.78 9.61 -17.82
C ASP A 313 -3.64 9.99 -16.59
N VAL A 314 -3.48 9.31 -15.46
CA VAL A 314 -4.14 9.65 -14.18
C VAL A 314 -3.72 11.05 -13.71
N VAL A 315 -2.44 11.40 -13.80
CA VAL A 315 -1.94 12.74 -13.45
C VAL A 315 -2.55 13.80 -14.37
N ASP A 316 -2.61 13.54 -15.66
CA ASP A 316 -3.20 14.47 -16.63
C ASP A 316 -4.69 14.67 -16.40
N GLU A 317 -5.41 13.61 -16.08
CA GLU A 317 -6.83 13.68 -15.78
C GLU A 317 -7.12 14.51 -14.52
N VAL A 318 -6.32 14.34 -13.45
CA VAL A 318 -6.49 15.16 -12.24
C VAL A 318 -6.20 16.63 -12.50
N LEU A 319 -5.17 16.94 -13.28
CA LEU A 319 -4.89 18.32 -13.67
C LEU A 319 -6.02 18.93 -14.49
N ARG A 320 -6.57 18.18 -15.44
CA ARG A 320 -7.71 18.58 -16.26
C ARG A 320 -8.95 18.88 -15.39
N GLN A 321 -9.27 17.98 -14.43
CA GLN A 321 -10.40 18.18 -13.52
C GLN A 321 -10.20 19.38 -12.60
N ALA A 322 -8.97 19.65 -12.17
CA ALA A 322 -8.64 20.80 -11.34
C ALA A 322 -8.59 22.12 -12.13
N GLY A 323 -8.58 22.07 -13.46
CA GLY A 323 -8.34 23.23 -14.34
C GLY A 323 -6.92 23.79 -14.20
N TRP A 324 -5.93 22.92 -13.92
CA TRP A 324 -4.53 23.31 -13.74
C TRP A 324 -3.66 22.83 -14.90
N SER A 325 -2.69 23.64 -15.25
CA SER A 325 -1.54 23.22 -16.06
C SER A 325 -0.41 22.73 -15.14
N PRO A 326 0.59 22.00 -15.66
CA PRO A 326 1.78 21.64 -14.86
C PRO A 326 2.51 22.84 -14.27
N ALA A 327 2.46 24.01 -14.94
CA ALA A 327 3.06 25.25 -14.46
C ALA A 327 2.37 25.84 -13.22
N ASP A 328 1.09 25.54 -13.04
CA ASP A 328 0.28 25.99 -11.90
C ASP A 328 0.60 25.24 -10.61
N VAL A 329 1.22 24.06 -10.70
CA VAL A 329 1.53 23.21 -9.55
C VAL A 329 2.79 23.75 -8.85
N GLY A 330 2.63 24.19 -7.61
CA GLY A 330 3.73 24.74 -6.80
C GLY A 330 4.61 23.67 -6.15
N ALA A 331 4.07 22.48 -5.86
CA ALA A 331 4.84 21.34 -5.39
C ALA A 331 4.14 20.02 -5.69
N VAL A 332 4.93 18.97 -5.90
CA VAL A 332 4.47 17.59 -6.10
C VAL A 332 5.05 16.73 -4.98
N ALA A 333 4.19 16.05 -4.24
CA ALA A 333 4.58 15.07 -3.23
C ALA A 333 4.42 13.66 -3.80
N LEU A 334 5.49 12.88 -3.81
CA LEU A 334 5.48 11.46 -4.15
C LEU A 334 5.44 10.65 -2.86
N ILE A 335 4.36 9.89 -2.67
CA ILE A 335 4.14 8.98 -1.54
C ILE A 335 3.75 7.60 -2.05
N GLY A 336 3.72 6.60 -1.14
CA GLY A 336 3.55 5.21 -1.53
C GLY A 336 4.84 4.56 -2.02
N GLY A 337 5.05 3.28 -1.67
CA GLY A 337 6.31 2.58 -1.92
C GLY A 337 6.70 2.46 -3.40
N THR A 338 5.75 2.44 -4.31
CA THR A 338 6.00 2.38 -5.77
C THR A 338 6.53 3.70 -6.31
N SER A 339 6.28 4.83 -5.63
CA SER A 339 6.89 6.13 -5.95
C SER A 339 8.43 6.14 -5.83
N LEU A 340 9.02 5.14 -5.16
CA LEU A 340 10.47 4.98 -5.06
C LEU A 340 11.11 4.42 -6.34
N VAL A 341 10.33 4.00 -7.33
CA VAL A 341 10.88 3.53 -8.62
C VAL A 341 11.47 4.72 -9.39
N PRO A 342 12.79 4.68 -9.73
CA PRO A 342 13.47 5.85 -10.29
C PRO A 342 12.87 6.35 -11.60
N LYS A 343 12.43 5.45 -12.47
CA LYS A 343 11.80 5.83 -13.74
C LYS A 343 10.54 6.65 -13.58
N PHE A 344 9.69 6.30 -12.60
CA PHE A 344 8.50 7.09 -12.29
C PHE A 344 8.88 8.50 -11.79
N GLN A 345 9.88 8.60 -10.91
CA GLN A 345 10.38 9.90 -10.43
C GLN A 345 10.92 10.77 -11.57
N GLU A 346 11.64 10.17 -12.52
CA GLU A 346 12.14 10.86 -13.71
C GLU A 346 11.00 11.44 -14.57
N LEU A 347 9.94 10.65 -14.80
CA LEU A 347 8.78 11.08 -15.59
C LEU A 347 8.06 12.26 -14.93
N ILE A 348 7.86 12.20 -13.61
CA ILE A 348 7.22 13.29 -12.86
C ILE A 348 8.13 14.53 -12.83
N ALA A 349 9.43 14.35 -12.62
CA ALA A 349 10.38 15.46 -12.65
C ALA A 349 10.48 16.14 -14.03
N ALA A 350 10.39 15.36 -15.11
CA ALA A 350 10.34 15.90 -16.47
C ALA A 350 9.07 16.73 -16.73
N LYS A 351 7.93 16.35 -16.13
CA LYS A 351 6.64 17.04 -16.31
C LYS A 351 6.51 18.32 -15.49
N PHE A 352 7.03 18.34 -14.25
CA PHE A 352 6.79 19.44 -13.30
C PHE A 352 8.06 20.25 -12.96
N GLY A 353 9.24 19.77 -13.31
CA GLY A 353 10.52 20.30 -12.85
C GLY A 353 10.98 19.62 -11.57
N ARG A 354 12.28 19.26 -11.52
CA ARG A 354 12.85 18.48 -10.41
C ARG A 354 12.81 19.20 -9.05
N ASP A 355 12.91 20.51 -9.07
CA ASP A 355 12.85 21.41 -7.91
C ASP A 355 11.49 21.44 -7.21
N ARG A 356 10.42 21.07 -7.92
CA ARG A 356 9.07 21.01 -7.38
C ARG A 356 8.67 19.62 -6.88
N VAL A 357 9.45 18.57 -7.17
CA VAL A 357 9.13 17.19 -6.82
C VAL A 357 9.84 16.79 -5.54
N SER A 358 9.08 16.47 -4.53
CA SER A 358 9.54 15.92 -3.25
C SER A 358 9.19 14.46 -3.14
N VAL A 359 10.18 13.61 -2.88
CA VAL A 359 10.02 12.19 -2.60
C VAL A 359 10.31 11.98 -1.13
N SER A 360 9.37 11.42 -0.38
CA SER A 360 9.66 11.02 1.00
C SER A 360 10.65 9.85 0.99
N PRO A 361 11.74 9.88 1.78
CA PRO A 361 12.60 8.72 1.97
C PRO A 361 11.84 7.50 2.51
N ASP A 362 10.81 7.77 3.31
CA ASP A 362 9.86 6.80 3.86
C ASP A 362 8.51 6.89 3.15
N ALA A 363 8.52 6.90 1.81
CA ALA A 363 7.31 7.07 1.00
C ALA A 363 6.21 6.03 1.32
N ASP A 364 6.60 4.82 1.70
CA ASP A 364 5.74 3.73 2.14
C ASP A 364 5.12 3.94 3.55
N LEU A 365 5.62 4.94 4.31
CA LEU A 365 5.17 5.29 5.66
C LEU A 365 4.58 6.70 5.74
N ALA A 366 4.68 7.49 4.67
CA ALA A 366 4.28 8.89 4.69
C ALA A 366 2.83 9.08 5.15
N VAL A 367 1.91 8.24 4.66
CA VAL A 367 0.49 8.33 5.01
C VAL A 367 0.26 8.03 6.50
N SER A 368 0.88 6.97 7.04
CA SER A 368 0.75 6.64 8.47
C SER A 368 1.43 7.67 9.38
N MET A 369 2.55 8.25 8.94
CA MET A 369 3.21 9.33 9.66
C MET A 369 2.32 10.57 9.72
N GLY A 370 1.68 10.93 8.62
CA GLY A 370 0.69 12.01 8.60
C GLY A 370 -0.54 11.72 9.47
N ALA A 371 -1.06 10.49 9.45
CA ALA A 371 -2.13 10.07 10.34
C ALA A 371 -1.72 10.15 11.82
N ALA A 372 -0.48 9.76 12.15
CA ALA A 372 0.06 9.86 13.49
C ALA A 372 0.18 11.32 13.96
N LEU A 373 0.58 12.26 13.09
CA LEU A 373 0.58 13.69 13.42
C LEU A 373 -0.81 14.22 13.78
N LEU A 374 -1.84 13.71 13.10
CA LEU A 374 -3.23 14.13 13.34
C LEU A 374 -3.78 13.62 14.68
N THR A 375 -3.19 12.60 15.29
CA THR A 375 -3.58 12.14 16.64
C THR A 375 -3.45 13.25 17.70
N ALA A 376 -2.58 14.24 17.46
CA ALA A 376 -2.43 15.42 18.31
C ALA A 376 -3.72 16.19 18.54
N ARG A 377 -4.66 16.17 17.58
CA ARG A 377 -5.96 16.82 17.69
C ARG A 377 -6.87 16.19 18.75
N HIS A 378 -6.57 14.93 19.13
CA HIS A 378 -7.43 14.10 19.95
C HIS A 378 -6.86 13.74 21.34
N GLY A 379 -5.70 14.25 21.72
CA GLY A 379 -5.19 13.91 23.07
C GLY A 379 -3.77 14.33 23.40
N ALA A 380 -2.95 14.69 22.43
CA ALA A 380 -1.65 15.31 22.69
C ALA A 380 -1.71 16.79 22.28
N THR A 381 -1.22 17.69 23.10
CA THR A 381 -1.12 19.12 22.78
C THR A 381 0.31 19.43 22.33
N PRO A 382 0.66 19.32 21.03
CA PRO A 382 1.87 19.96 20.55
C PRO A 382 1.55 21.42 20.21
N ARG A 383 2.41 22.32 20.63
CA ARG A 383 2.34 23.75 20.26
C ARG A 383 2.76 24.00 18.81
N HIS A 384 3.41 23.02 18.16
CA HIS A 384 3.80 23.03 16.73
C HIS A 384 3.75 21.61 16.16
N VAL A 385 3.39 21.47 14.87
CA VAL A 385 3.52 20.20 14.14
C VAL A 385 5.01 20.01 13.80
N PRO A 386 5.66 18.94 14.28
CA PRO A 386 7.10 18.76 14.09
C PRO A 386 7.47 18.43 12.65
N VAL A 387 8.68 18.83 12.26
CA VAL A 387 9.31 18.35 11.02
C VAL A 387 9.75 16.91 11.25
N LEU A 388 9.31 16.00 10.38
CA LEU A 388 9.61 14.58 10.51
C LEU A 388 11.04 14.28 10.05
N THR A 389 11.86 13.77 10.96
CA THR A 389 13.10 13.08 10.60
C THR A 389 12.88 11.59 10.85
N SER A 390 13.09 10.76 9.83
CA SER A 390 13.00 9.31 10.00
C SER A 390 14.19 8.79 10.80
N ASP A 391 13.94 8.06 11.88
CA ASP A 391 14.96 7.25 12.56
C ASP A 391 15.23 5.93 11.79
N ARG A 392 15.43 6.00 10.50
CA ARG A 392 16.16 4.95 9.79
C ARG A 392 17.65 5.18 10.05
N ALA A 393 18.11 4.80 11.26
CA ALA A 393 19.51 4.58 11.47
C ALA A 393 19.98 3.60 10.39
N ALA A 394 20.97 4.01 9.61
CA ALA A 394 21.65 3.14 8.68
C ALA A 394 22.03 1.86 9.41
N ALA A 395 21.42 0.76 9.07
CA ALA A 395 21.93 -0.55 9.43
C ALA A 395 23.24 -0.74 8.67
N PRO A 396 24.29 -1.25 9.32
CA PRO A 396 25.62 -1.42 8.73
C PRO A 396 25.63 -2.34 7.53
#